data_9f211b6ec825a0ab9dafd91131724194
#
_entry.id   9f211b6ec825a0ab9dafd91131724194
#
_cell.length_a   1.000
_cell.length_b   1.000
_cell.length_c   1.000
_cell.angle_alpha   90.00
_cell.angle_beta   90.00
_cell.angle_gamma   90.00
#
_symmetry.space_group_name_H-M   'P 1'
#
loop_
_entity.id
_entity.type
_entity.pdbx_description
1 polymer ?
#
loop_
_entity_poly.entity_id
_entity_poly.type
_entity_poly.pdbx_seq_one_letter_code
_entity_poly.pdbx_strand_id
1 'polypeptide(L)'
;MTCNWGGTERAVRVARDMGLIVGALAWALPLGAAERNIMVPLVPADQLSAVRALKSPIPSSPENVAQGKALYEGKGTCVNCHGAAGRGDGVAAAALNPSPRNFHHHGFWRHRTEGEVFWAIKNGSAGTGMLAFGSLLTDNEIWTIIQYERSFSGGRGHMGGMGGGMSLREGECCARPEGQP
;
A
#
# COMPACT_ATOMS: atom_id res chain seq x y z
N MET A 1 36.09 75.76 49.83
CA MET A 1 36.59 74.38 49.89
C MET A 1 35.48 73.48 49.41
N THR A 2 35.58 73.09 48.15
CA THR A 2 34.54 72.36 47.44
C THR A 2 35.09 71.00 47.06
N CYS A 3 34.52 69.91 47.60
CA CYS A 3 34.84 68.58 47.19
C CYS A 3 33.80 68.10 46.16
N ASN A 4 34.28 67.89 44.96
CA ASN A 4 33.54 67.34 43.86
C ASN A 4 33.62 65.79 43.95
N TRP A 5 32.51 65.12 43.97
CA TRP A 5 32.41 63.66 43.89
C TRP A 5 31.73 63.27 42.56
N GLY A 6 32.58 63.04 41.58
CA GLY A 6 32.15 62.41 40.34
C GLY A 6 32.44 60.92 40.44
N GLY A 7 31.44 60.06 40.23
CA GLY A 7 31.71 58.63 40.15
C GLY A 7 30.54 57.73 40.40
N THR A 8 29.54 57.78 39.54
CA THR A 8 28.51 56.70 39.52
C THR A 8 27.92 56.51 38.13
N GLU A 9 28.75 56.19 37.13
CA GLU A 9 28.24 55.90 35.79
C GLU A 9 28.91 54.67 35.13
N ARG A 10 29.19 53.59 35.88
CA ARG A 10 29.76 52.38 35.31
C ARG A 10 29.07 51.07 35.71
N ALA A 11 27.91 51.10 36.32
CA ALA A 11 27.30 49.89 36.85
C ALA A 11 25.98 49.46 36.20
N VAL A 12 25.60 49.97 35.02
CA VAL A 12 24.27 49.64 34.43
C VAL A 12 24.37 49.12 33.01
N ARG A 13 25.50 48.54 32.55
CA ARG A 13 25.60 48.02 31.19
C ARG A 13 25.95 46.52 31.06
N VAL A 14 25.83 45.74 32.08
CA VAL A 14 26.15 44.29 32.01
C VAL A 14 24.92 43.37 32.12
N ALA A 15 23.74 43.94 32.21
CA ALA A 15 22.52 43.12 32.39
C ALA A 15 21.58 43.09 31.17
N ARG A 16 22.10 43.24 29.94
CA ARG A 16 21.23 43.32 28.76
C ARG A 16 21.50 42.32 27.64
N ASP A 17 22.44 41.39 27.83
CA ASP A 17 22.79 40.42 26.79
C ASP A 17 22.50 38.97 27.20
N MET A 18 21.59 38.74 28.16
CA MET A 18 21.00 37.43 28.31
C MET A 18 19.80 37.31 27.37
N GLY A 19 20.12 37.37 26.08
CA GLY A 19 19.20 37.07 24.99
C GLY A 19 18.65 35.65 25.16
N LEU A 20 17.37 35.57 25.32
CA LEU A 20 16.57 34.35 25.25
C LEU A 20 16.90 33.62 23.94
N ILE A 21 17.77 32.61 24.01
CA ILE A 21 17.84 31.54 23.01
C ILE A 21 16.60 30.70 23.26
N VAL A 22 15.46 31.15 22.75
CA VAL A 22 14.30 30.28 22.55
C VAL A 22 14.70 29.33 21.43
N GLY A 23 15.28 28.20 21.82
CA GLY A 23 15.53 27.10 20.90
C GLY A 23 14.19 26.66 20.32
N ALA A 24 13.90 27.09 19.08
CA ALA A 24 12.88 26.47 18.28
C ALA A 24 13.30 25.02 18.04
N LEU A 25 12.89 24.10 18.93
CA LEU A 25 12.82 22.70 18.60
C LEU A 25 11.81 22.57 17.44
N ALA A 26 12.31 22.68 16.22
CA ALA A 26 11.59 22.27 15.04
C ALA A 26 11.31 20.79 15.22
N TRP A 27 10.10 20.46 15.60
CA TRP A 27 9.59 19.10 15.55
C TRP A 27 9.58 18.73 14.08
N ALA A 28 10.63 18.07 13.63
CA ALA A 28 10.63 17.40 12.34
C ALA A 28 9.61 16.27 12.45
N LEU A 29 8.38 16.57 12.05
CA LEU A 29 7.41 15.52 11.80
C LEU A 29 8.05 14.59 10.76
N PRO A 30 8.09 13.28 10.99
CA PRO A 30 8.52 12.36 9.96
C PRO A 30 7.60 12.59 8.77
N LEU A 31 8.16 13.06 7.65
CA LEU A 31 7.46 13.01 6.38
C LEU A 31 7.24 11.52 6.10
N GLY A 32 6.07 11.02 6.47
CA GLY A 32 5.65 9.69 6.08
C GLY A 32 5.79 9.60 4.55
N ALA A 33 6.49 8.59 4.07
CA ALA A 33 6.64 8.38 2.64
C ALA A 33 5.25 8.33 2.01
N ALA A 34 4.94 9.29 1.14
CA ALA A 34 3.63 9.38 0.52
C ALA A 34 3.44 8.19 -0.43
N GLU A 35 2.36 7.43 -0.22
CA GLU A 35 2.01 6.37 -1.15
C GLU A 35 1.73 6.95 -2.54
N ARG A 36 2.29 6.33 -3.59
CA ARG A 36 2.08 6.80 -4.97
C ARG A 36 0.59 6.79 -5.30
N ASN A 37 0.13 7.84 -5.97
CA ASN A 37 -1.25 7.96 -6.42
C ASN A 37 -1.67 6.75 -7.27
N ILE A 38 -2.67 5.99 -6.80
CA ILE A 38 -3.19 4.79 -7.48
C ILE A 38 -3.86 5.07 -8.81
N MET A 39 -4.23 6.32 -9.09
CA MET A 39 -4.85 6.73 -10.35
C MET A 39 -3.84 6.85 -11.49
N VAL A 40 -2.56 7.03 -11.19
CA VAL A 40 -1.51 7.15 -12.21
C VAL A 40 -1.06 5.77 -12.68
N PRO A 41 -1.26 5.41 -13.97
CA PRO A 41 -0.77 4.16 -14.51
C PRO A 41 0.74 4.03 -14.38
N LEU A 42 1.23 2.81 -14.09
CA LEU A 42 2.67 2.51 -14.06
C LEU A 42 3.20 2.12 -15.45
N VAL A 43 2.30 1.71 -16.33
CA VAL A 43 2.59 1.26 -17.69
C VAL A 43 2.76 2.48 -18.60
N PRO A 44 3.75 2.50 -19.51
CA PRO A 44 3.86 3.53 -20.54
C PRO A 44 2.57 3.68 -21.36
N ALA A 45 2.25 4.91 -21.75
CA ALA A 45 0.97 5.22 -22.37
C ALA A 45 0.72 4.46 -23.67
N ASP A 46 1.75 4.22 -24.46
CA ASP A 46 1.72 3.47 -25.73
C ASP A 46 1.44 1.96 -25.51
N GLN A 47 1.76 1.41 -24.36
CA GLN A 47 1.55 0.00 -24.02
C GLN A 47 0.29 -0.23 -23.16
N LEU A 48 -0.27 0.82 -22.58
CA LEU A 48 -1.31 0.73 -21.57
C LEU A 48 -2.55 -0.04 -22.04
N SER A 49 -2.99 0.18 -23.24
CA SER A 49 -4.15 -0.51 -23.83
C SER A 49 -3.94 -2.01 -23.95
N ALA A 50 -2.80 -2.42 -24.49
CA ALA A 50 -2.44 -3.83 -24.66
C ALA A 50 -2.27 -4.51 -23.30
N VAL A 51 -1.58 -3.86 -22.36
CA VAL A 51 -1.36 -4.39 -21.02
C VAL A 51 -2.66 -4.55 -20.24
N ARG A 52 -3.59 -3.62 -20.35
CA ARG A 52 -4.92 -3.72 -19.71
C ARG A 52 -5.79 -4.83 -20.27
N ALA A 53 -5.56 -5.22 -21.52
CA ALA A 53 -6.26 -6.35 -22.15
C ALA A 53 -5.76 -7.72 -21.65
N LEU A 54 -4.57 -7.79 -21.06
CA LEU A 54 -4.02 -9.04 -20.53
C LEU A 54 -4.91 -9.58 -19.40
N LYS A 55 -5.11 -10.89 -19.42
CA LYS A 55 -5.82 -11.65 -18.39
C LYS A 55 -4.93 -12.76 -17.88
N SER A 56 -5.06 -13.06 -16.61
CA SER A 56 -4.35 -14.19 -16.03
C SER A 56 -4.75 -15.50 -16.71
N PRO A 57 -3.80 -16.28 -17.22
CA PRO A 57 -4.07 -17.65 -17.66
C PRO A 57 -4.20 -18.61 -16.46
N ILE A 58 -3.82 -18.17 -15.26
CA ILE A 58 -3.85 -18.94 -14.03
C ILE A 58 -5.18 -18.70 -13.31
N PRO A 59 -6.03 -19.71 -13.10
CA PRO A 59 -7.29 -19.53 -12.39
C PRO A 59 -7.07 -19.26 -10.90
N SER A 60 -8.01 -18.55 -10.30
CA SER A 60 -8.02 -18.37 -8.85
C SER A 60 -8.54 -19.63 -8.19
N SER A 61 -7.64 -20.42 -7.62
CA SER A 61 -7.95 -21.61 -6.82
C SER A 61 -7.14 -21.58 -5.53
N PRO A 62 -7.56 -22.31 -4.49
CA PRO A 62 -6.80 -22.40 -3.24
C PRO A 62 -5.35 -22.87 -3.47
N GLU A 63 -5.14 -23.80 -4.40
CA GLU A 63 -3.83 -24.35 -4.74
C GLU A 63 -2.93 -23.27 -5.38
N ASN A 64 -3.47 -22.53 -6.36
CA ASN A 64 -2.73 -21.46 -7.03
C ASN A 64 -2.44 -20.29 -6.08
N VAL A 65 -3.36 -19.98 -5.17
CA VAL A 65 -3.13 -18.99 -4.11
C VAL A 65 -2.03 -19.43 -3.16
N ALA A 66 -2.01 -20.72 -2.75
CA ALA A 66 -0.96 -21.28 -1.89
C ALA A 66 0.41 -21.28 -2.60
N GLN A 67 0.45 -21.64 -3.88
CA GLN A 67 1.66 -21.59 -4.69
C GLN A 67 2.14 -20.13 -4.88
N GLY A 68 1.22 -19.20 -5.12
CA GLY A 68 1.52 -17.77 -5.21
C GLY A 68 2.12 -17.22 -3.92
N LYS A 69 1.60 -17.66 -2.75
CA LYS A 69 2.18 -17.35 -1.45
C LYS A 69 3.62 -17.82 -1.34
N ALA A 70 3.90 -19.07 -1.71
CA ALA A 70 5.24 -19.63 -1.66
C ALA A 70 6.23 -18.87 -2.56
N LEU A 71 5.80 -18.44 -3.76
CA LEU A 71 6.59 -17.61 -4.66
C LEU A 71 6.81 -16.19 -4.12
N TYR A 72 5.78 -15.58 -3.56
CA TYR A 72 5.80 -14.24 -2.97
C TYR A 72 6.78 -14.13 -1.78
N GLU A 73 6.77 -15.14 -0.91
CA GLU A 73 7.64 -15.21 0.27
C GLU A 73 9.04 -15.72 -0.07
N GLY A 74 9.15 -16.60 -1.07
CA GLY A 74 10.39 -17.27 -1.47
C GLY A 74 11.08 -16.56 -2.63
N LYS A 75 11.01 -17.16 -3.82
CA LYS A 75 11.74 -16.75 -5.03
C LYS A 75 11.51 -15.27 -5.40
N GLY A 76 10.28 -14.77 -5.25
CA GLY A 76 9.93 -13.38 -5.56
C GLY A 76 10.38 -12.37 -4.50
N THR A 77 10.67 -12.80 -3.27
CA THR A 77 11.05 -11.93 -2.13
C THR A 77 10.14 -10.70 -1.90
N CYS A 78 8.93 -10.74 -2.43
CA CYS A 78 7.96 -9.63 -2.39
C CYS A 78 7.63 -9.22 -0.95
N VAL A 79 7.63 -10.21 -0.04
CA VAL A 79 7.39 -10.04 1.40
C VAL A 79 8.32 -9.01 2.04
N ASN A 80 9.57 -8.86 1.54
CA ASN A 80 10.53 -7.93 2.12
C ASN A 80 10.10 -6.47 2.05
N CYS A 81 9.36 -6.11 1.01
CA CYS A 81 8.84 -4.76 0.82
C CYS A 81 7.33 -4.68 1.13
N HIS A 82 6.55 -5.63 0.61
CA HIS A 82 5.09 -5.58 0.72
C HIS A 82 4.54 -6.17 2.02
N GLY A 83 5.39 -6.87 2.81
CA GLY A 83 4.98 -7.53 4.06
C GLY A 83 4.23 -8.84 3.82
N ALA A 84 4.19 -9.72 4.83
CA ALA A 84 3.54 -11.02 4.75
C ALA A 84 2.02 -10.91 4.53
N ALA A 85 1.42 -9.82 5.01
CA ALA A 85 0.00 -9.54 4.82
C ALA A 85 -0.27 -8.58 3.63
N GLY A 86 0.74 -8.21 2.84
CA GLY A 86 0.56 -7.32 1.68
C GLY A 86 0.17 -5.88 2.04
N ARG A 87 0.54 -5.39 3.23
CA ARG A 87 0.20 -4.04 3.72
C ARG A 87 1.20 -2.96 3.30
N GLY A 88 2.32 -3.33 2.66
CA GLY A 88 3.41 -2.42 2.34
C GLY A 88 4.31 -2.15 3.54
N ASP A 89 4.31 -3.01 4.53
CA ASP A 89 4.98 -2.92 5.83
C ASP A 89 6.12 -3.94 6.00
N GLY A 90 6.69 -4.41 4.89
CA GLY A 90 7.84 -5.30 4.92
C GLY A 90 9.09 -4.65 5.53
N VAL A 91 10.06 -5.48 5.92
CA VAL A 91 11.27 -5.03 6.63
C VAL A 91 12.08 -3.96 5.85
N ALA A 92 11.99 -3.95 4.54
CA ALA A 92 12.64 -2.96 3.68
C ALA A 92 11.76 -1.72 3.41
N ALA A 93 10.48 -1.72 3.80
CA ALA A 93 9.53 -0.68 3.42
C ALA A 93 9.92 0.71 3.95
N ALA A 94 10.47 0.78 5.15
CA ALA A 94 10.83 2.05 5.80
C ALA A 94 11.90 2.86 5.04
N ALA A 95 12.72 2.18 4.22
CA ALA A 95 13.76 2.80 3.42
C ALA A 95 13.28 3.26 2.04
N LEU A 96 12.02 3.00 1.67
CA LEU A 96 11.49 3.22 0.34
C LEU A 96 10.58 4.46 0.27
N ASN A 97 10.83 5.28 -0.75
CA ASN A 97 9.99 6.43 -1.10
C ASN A 97 9.73 6.43 -2.62
N PRO A 98 8.47 6.32 -3.05
CA PRO A 98 7.26 6.11 -2.27
C PRO A 98 7.24 4.74 -1.56
N SER A 99 6.39 4.63 -0.54
CA SER A 99 6.17 3.38 0.19
C SER A 99 5.67 2.27 -0.74
N PRO A 100 5.99 0.99 -0.43
CA PRO A 100 5.43 -0.14 -1.16
C PRO A 100 3.90 -0.14 -1.12
N ARG A 101 3.29 -0.67 -2.17
CA ARG A 101 1.83 -0.72 -2.29
C ARG A 101 1.20 -1.58 -1.20
N ASN A 102 0.14 -1.04 -0.57
CA ASN A 102 -0.77 -1.79 0.27
C ASN A 102 -1.87 -2.41 -0.61
N PHE A 103 -1.91 -3.73 -0.73
CA PHE A 103 -2.89 -4.45 -1.55
C PHE A 103 -4.30 -4.50 -0.94
N HIS A 104 -4.45 -4.16 0.35
CA HIS A 104 -5.76 -4.02 1.00
C HIS A 104 -6.42 -2.67 0.69
N HIS A 105 -5.69 -1.70 0.11
CA HIS A 105 -6.28 -0.43 -0.23
C HIS A 105 -7.45 -0.64 -1.19
N HIS A 106 -8.66 -0.27 -0.77
CA HIS A 106 -9.91 -0.56 -1.47
C HIS A 106 -9.96 -0.08 -2.93
N GLY A 107 -9.16 0.94 -3.28
CA GLY A 107 -9.03 1.46 -4.64
C GLY A 107 -8.04 0.67 -5.52
N PHE A 108 -7.12 -0.11 -4.95
CA PHE A 108 -6.06 -0.72 -5.73
C PHE A 108 -6.60 -1.60 -6.86
N TRP A 109 -7.34 -2.66 -6.53
CA TRP A 109 -7.91 -3.58 -7.52
C TRP A 109 -9.10 -3.02 -8.32
N ARG A 110 -9.59 -1.83 -7.97
CA ARG A 110 -10.59 -1.10 -8.77
C ARG A 110 -9.95 -0.30 -9.90
N HIS A 111 -8.73 0.17 -9.69
CA HIS A 111 -8.01 1.06 -10.61
C HIS A 111 -6.83 0.39 -11.30
N ARG A 112 -6.53 -0.87 -10.96
CA ARG A 112 -5.47 -1.67 -11.59
C ARG A 112 -6.05 -2.96 -12.13
N THR A 113 -5.75 -3.21 -13.40
CA THR A 113 -6.00 -4.53 -13.99
C THR A 113 -4.90 -5.50 -13.59
N GLU A 114 -5.18 -6.80 -13.70
CA GLU A 114 -4.15 -7.84 -13.47
C GLU A 114 -2.97 -7.65 -14.43
N GLY A 115 -3.24 -7.25 -15.68
CA GLY A 115 -2.19 -6.95 -16.65
C GLY A 115 -1.28 -5.79 -16.22
N GLU A 116 -1.82 -4.73 -15.62
CA GLU A 116 -1.00 -3.63 -15.08
C GLU A 116 -0.13 -4.09 -13.90
N VAL A 117 -0.64 -4.97 -13.05
CA VAL A 117 0.13 -5.56 -11.95
C VAL A 117 1.19 -6.52 -12.49
N PHE A 118 0.84 -7.37 -13.45
CA PHE A 118 1.78 -8.23 -14.16
C PHE A 118 2.94 -7.43 -14.76
N TRP A 119 2.62 -6.36 -15.48
CA TRP A 119 3.62 -5.48 -16.09
C TRP A 119 4.55 -4.88 -15.03
N ALA A 120 4.00 -4.41 -13.91
CA ALA A 120 4.79 -3.81 -12.83
C ALA A 120 5.73 -4.82 -12.16
N ILE A 121 5.30 -6.06 -11.93
CA ILE A 121 6.16 -7.11 -11.39
C ILE A 121 7.25 -7.46 -12.40
N LYS A 122 6.89 -7.64 -13.67
CA LYS A 122 7.82 -8.04 -14.72
C LYS A 122 8.89 -6.98 -15.01
N ASN A 123 8.49 -5.70 -15.09
CA ASN A 123 9.34 -4.60 -15.57
C ASN A 123 9.80 -3.65 -14.45
N GLY A 124 9.32 -3.84 -13.23
CA GLY A 124 9.52 -2.91 -12.13
C GLY A 124 8.64 -1.66 -12.24
N SER A 125 8.85 -0.71 -11.35
CA SER A 125 8.10 0.54 -11.31
C SER A 125 9.06 1.72 -11.28
N ALA A 126 9.23 2.37 -12.42
CA ALA A 126 10.14 3.50 -12.58
C ALA A 126 9.90 4.59 -11.52
N GLY A 127 10.97 5.14 -10.96
CA GLY A 127 10.91 6.16 -9.90
C GLY A 127 10.47 5.62 -8.54
N THR A 128 10.56 4.31 -8.32
CA THR A 128 10.32 3.66 -7.03
C THR A 128 11.39 2.61 -6.73
N GLY A 129 11.38 2.04 -5.52
CA GLY A 129 12.23 0.90 -5.16
C GLY A 129 11.75 -0.46 -5.69
N MET A 130 10.65 -0.51 -6.45
CA MET A 130 10.16 -1.76 -7.05
C MET A 130 11.02 -2.20 -8.23
N LEU A 131 11.79 -3.26 -8.04
CA LEU A 131 12.67 -3.83 -9.06
C LEU A 131 11.89 -4.63 -10.11
N ALA A 132 12.53 -4.88 -11.26
CA ALA A 132 12.01 -5.78 -12.29
C ALA A 132 12.33 -7.24 -11.93
N PHE A 133 11.31 -8.10 -11.99
CA PHE A 133 11.44 -9.53 -11.68
C PHE A 133 11.37 -10.43 -12.90
N GLY A 134 11.20 -9.88 -14.11
CA GLY A 134 11.05 -10.66 -15.34
C GLY A 134 12.26 -11.52 -15.73
N SER A 135 13.46 -11.24 -15.21
CA SER A 135 14.64 -12.10 -15.37
C SER A 135 14.71 -13.24 -14.34
N LEU A 136 14.01 -13.10 -13.21
CA LEU A 136 14.02 -14.06 -12.10
C LEU A 136 12.79 -14.97 -12.14
N LEU A 137 11.62 -14.40 -12.46
CA LEU A 137 10.32 -15.08 -12.46
C LEU A 137 9.85 -15.31 -13.90
N THR A 138 9.31 -16.48 -14.19
CA THR A 138 8.57 -16.74 -15.40
C THR A 138 7.23 -16.02 -15.41
N ASP A 139 6.64 -15.83 -16.57
CA ASP A 139 5.31 -15.19 -16.70
C ASP A 139 4.23 -15.94 -15.89
N ASN A 140 4.26 -17.27 -15.89
CA ASN A 140 3.33 -18.08 -15.10
C ASN A 140 3.53 -17.90 -13.59
N GLU A 141 4.77 -17.79 -13.12
CA GLU A 141 5.05 -17.51 -11.70
C GLU A 141 4.54 -16.12 -11.30
N ILE A 142 4.71 -15.11 -12.16
CA ILE A 142 4.16 -13.77 -11.93
C ILE A 142 2.63 -13.83 -11.83
N TRP A 143 1.95 -14.50 -12.78
CA TRP A 143 0.51 -14.66 -12.73
C TRP A 143 0.03 -15.40 -11.49
N THR A 144 0.79 -16.39 -11.03
CA THR A 144 0.49 -17.14 -9.81
C THR A 144 0.64 -16.27 -8.56
N ILE A 145 1.68 -15.41 -8.50
CA ILE A 145 1.84 -14.41 -7.42
C ILE A 145 0.63 -13.47 -7.38
N ILE A 146 0.16 -13.00 -8.53
CA ILE A 146 -1.01 -12.10 -8.62
C ILE A 146 -2.27 -12.75 -8.01
N GLN A 147 -2.47 -14.08 -8.17
CA GLN A 147 -3.61 -14.75 -7.53
C GLN A 147 -3.52 -14.66 -5.99
N TYR A 148 -2.32 -14.77 -5.43
CA TYR A 148 -2.11 -14.57 -3.99
C TYR A 148 -2.34 -13.11 -3.57
N GLU A 149 -1.78 -12.14 -4.31
CA GLU A 149 -1.99 -10.72 -4.01
C GLU A 149 -3.46 -10.31 -4.04
N ARG A 150 -4.25 -10.87 -4.97
CA ARG A 150 -5.70 -10.66 -5.01
C ARG A 150 -6.42 -11.21 -3.79
N SER A 151 -5.93 -12.26 -3.16
CA SER A 151 -6.54 -12.84 -1.96
C SER A 151 -6.56 -11.86 -0.78
N PHE A 152 -5.62 -10.90 -0.72
CA PHE A 152 -5.61 -9.85 0.31
C PHE A 152 -6.83 -8.92 0.25
N SER A 153 -7.48 -8.78 -0.89
CA SER A 153 -8.68 -7.93 -1.06
C SER A 153 -9.99 -8.62 -0.66
N GLY A 154 -9.92 -9.82 -0.10
CA GLY A 154 -11.09 -10.58 0.36
C GLY A 154 -12.03 -11.02 -0.76
N GLY A 155 -11.50 -11.28 -1.96
CA GLY A 155 -12.28 -11.82 -3.09
C GLY A 155 -13.34 -10.88 -3.67
N ARG A 156 -13.45 -9.64 -3.23
CA ARG A 156 -14.46 -8.67 -3.72
C ARG A 156 -14.24 -8.17 -5.15
N GLY A 157 -13.24 -8.69 -5.86
CA GLY A 157 -12.89 -8.25 -7.21
C GLY A 157 -13.41 -9.14 -8.35
N HIS A 158 -14.09 -10.24 -8.06
CA HIS A 158 -14.52 -11.21 -9.09
C HIS A 158 -16.01 -11.52 -9.04
N MET A 159 -16.85 -10.48 -9.00
CA MET A 159 -18.25 -10.62 -9.38
C MET A 159 -18.47 -10.07 -10.79
N GLY A 160 -17.76 -10.64 -11.76
CA GLY A 160 -18.03 -10.55 -13.18
C GLY A 160 -18.55 -11.89 -13.67
N GLY A 161 -19.87 -12.08 -13.64
CA GLY A 161 -20.54 -13.09 -14.44
C GLY A 161 -20.50 -14.52 -13.90
N MET A 162 -21.31 -14.82 -12.88
CA MET A 162 -21.99 -16.10 -12.79
C MET A 162 -23.41 -15.84 -12.31
N GLY A 163 -24.37 -16.04 -13.22
CA GLY A 163 -25.75 -16.22 -12.88
C GLY A 163 -25.87 -17.46 -11.98
N GLY A 164 -25.76 -17.25 -10.69
CA GLY A 164 -26.05 -18.25 -9.68
C GLY A 164 -27.55 -18.34 -9.52
N GLY A 165 -28.14 -19.41 -10.04
CA GLY A 165 -29.51 -19.76 -9.81
C GLY A 165 -29.84 -19.69 -8.32
N MET A 166 -30.83 -18.87 -8.04
CA MET A 166 -31.51 -18.80 -6.76
C MET A 166 -32.25 -20.13 -6.62
N SER A 167 -31.65 -21.09 -5.92
CA SER A 167 -32.37 -22.27 -5.44
C SER A 167 -33.34 -21.77 -4.39
N LEU A 168 -34.55 -21.52 -4.82
CA LEU A 168 -35.69 -21.37 -3.93
C LEU A 168 -35.86 -22.74 -3.21
N ARG A 169 -35.47 -22.80 -1.94
CA ARG A 169 -36.02 -23.81 -1.04
C ARG A 169 -37.48 -23.49 -0.84
N GLU A 170 -38.32 -24.19 -1.63
CA GLU A 170 -39.72 -24.33 -1.31
C GLU A 170 -39.85 -25.09 -0.01
N GLY A 171 -40.64 -24.56 0.92
CA GLY A 171 -41.17 -25.24 2.07
C GLY A 171 -40.59 -24.81 3.40
N GLU A 172 -41.14 -23.75 3.95
CA GLU A 172 -41.63 -23.70 5.34
C GLU A 172 -42.14 -22.29 5.61
N CYS A 173 -43.35 -22.08 5.11
CA CYS A 173 -44.13 -20.90 5.45
C CYS A 173 -45.06 -21.24 6.60
N CYS A 174 -44.83 -20.64 7.75
CA CYS A 174 -45.83 -20.23 8.73
C CYS A 174 -47.00 -21.20 9.02
N ALA A 175 -46.82 -22.12 9.95
CA ALA A 175 -47.96 -22.67 10.69
C ALA A 175 -48.35 -21.62 11.77
N ARG A 176 -49.52 -21.00 11.56
CA ARG A 176 -50.21 -20.19 12.57
C ARG A 176 -50.83 -21.17 13.58
N PRO A 177 -50.65 -21.03 14.89
CA PRO A 177 -51.43 -21.79 15.84
C PRO A 177 -52.85 -21.23 15.91
N GLU A 178 -53.83 -22.02 15.45
CA GLU A 178 -55.23 -21.78 15.73
C GLU A 178 -55.56 -22.28 17.12
N GLY A 179 -56.21 -21.46 17.89
CA GLY A 179 -57.28 -21.79 18.79
C GLY A 179 -56.96 -22.49 20.10
N GLN A 180 -57.18 -21.75 21.17
CA GLN A 180 -57.77 -22.35 22.37
C GLN A 180 -58.82 -21.43 22.94
N PRO A 181 -59.88 -22.06 23.56
CA PRO A 181 -61.14 -21.40 23.92
C PRO A 181 -61.07 -20.48 25.09
#